data_44820c99d7215f2f8c4bbdb8d6be6961
#
_entry.id   44820c99d7215f2f8c4bbdb8d6be6961
#
_cell.length_a   1.000
_cell.length_b   1.000
_cell.length_c   1.000
_cell.angle_alpha   90.00
_cell.angle_beta   90.00
_cell.angle_gamma   90.00
#
_symmetry.space_group_name_H-M   'P 1'
#
loop_
_entity.id
_entity.type
_entity.pdbx_description
1 polymer ?
#
loop_
_entity_poly.entity_id
_entity_poly.type
_entity_poly.pdbx_seq_one_letter_code
_entity_poly.pdbx_strand_id
1 'polypeptide(L)'
;MASRAYVPDVGDVVWLEFDPQAGHEQAGHRPALVMSPALYNGKTGHMVCCPLSTRIKGYPFEVPMQLGGQDSVVLSDQVKSLDWKGRRAKKKGAVPEAVVLEVRARIKALLVIK
;
A
#
# COMPACT_ATOMS: atom_id res chain seq x y z
N MET A 1 20.72 17.20 16.48
CA MET A 1 20.49 16.80 15.09
C MET A 1 19.04 16.47 14.87
N ALA A 2 18.48 17.04 13.84
CA ALA A 2 17.06 16.78 13.55
C ALA A 2 16.89 15.40 12.97
N SER A 3 15.90 14.65 13.44
CA SER A 3 15.54 13.38 12.83
C SER A 3 14.81 13.66 11.53
N ARG A 4 15.03 12.80 10.57
CA ARG A 4 14.30 12.91 9.31
C ARG A 4 12.92 12.30 9.47
N ALA A 5 11.94 13.03 9.00
CA ALA A 5 10.61 12.47 8.91
C ALA A 5 10.59 11.33 7.89
N TYR A 6 9.83 10.31 8.20
CA TYR A 6 9.67 9.20 7.30
C TYR A 6 8.89 9.63 6.04
N VAL A 7 9.37 9.20 4.88
CA VAL A 7 8.66 9.35 3.62
C VAL A 7 8.49 7.94 3.05
N PRO A 8 7.26 7.52 2.75
CA PRO A 8 7.05 6.19 2.17
C PRO A 8 7.78 6.03 0.84
N ASP A 9 8.33 4.85 0.62
CA ASP A 9 9.00 4.51 -0.63
C ASP A 9 8.41 3.24 -1.22
N VAL A 10 8.61 3.03 -2.50
CA VAL A 10 8.08 1.86 -3.19
C VAL A 10 8.55 0.58 -2.50
N GLY A 11 7.62 -0.34 -2.28
CA GLY A 11 7.91 -1.60 -1.60
C GLY A 11 7.71 -1.56 -0.10
N ASP A 12 7.56 -0.36 0.49
CA ASP A 12 7.26 -0.27 1.91
C ASP A 12 5.82 -0.72 2.17
N VAL A 13 5.63 -1.39 3.31
CA VAL A 13 4.30 -1.63 3.85
C VAL A 13 4.11 -0.62 4.97
N VAL A 14 3.04 0.15 4.89
CA VAL A 14 2.77 1.20 5.86
C VAL A 14 1.41 0.97 6.51
N TRP A 15 1.29 1.39 7.77
CA TRP A 15 0.02 1.54 8.44
C TRP A 15 -0.52 2.93 8.15
N LEU A 16 -1.79 2.99 7.78
CA LEU A 16 -2.47 4.25 7.53
C LEU A 16 -3.64 4.40 8.49
N GLU A 17 -3.83 5.61 9.01
CA GLU A 17 -5.01 5.91 9.82
C GLU A 17 -6.17 6.23 8.89
N PHE A 18 -7.32 5.68 9.22
CA PHE A 18 -8.55 5.99 8.52
C PHE A 18 -9.55 6.54 9.51
N ASP A 19 -10.11 7.70 9.19
CA ASP A 19 -11.17 8.26 10.00
C ASP A 19 -12.44 7.45 9.84
N PRO A 20 -13.30 7.43 10.86
CA PRO A 20 -14.60 6.79 10.69
C PRO A 20 -15.35 7.43 9.53
N GLN A 21 -15.87 6.62 8.65
CA GLN A 21 -16.67 7.07 7.53
C GLN A 21 -18.14 6.88 7.85
N ALA A 22 -18.97 7.65 7.19
CA ALA A 22 -20.40 7.42 7.26
C ALA A 22 -20.70 6.01 6.75
N GLY A 23 -21.48 5.27 7.49
CA GLY A 23 -21.85 3.91 7.11
C GLY A 23 -20.92 2.87 7.70
N HIS A 24 -20.24 2.13 6.86
CA HIS A 24 -19.59 0.89 7.27
C HIS A 24 -18.08 0.93 7.38
N GLU A 25 -17.46 2.06 7.09
CA GLU A 25 -16.03 2.14 7.12
C GLU A 25 -15.50 1.96 8.52
N GLN A 26 -14.50 1.13 8.66
CA GLN A 26 -13.87 0.92 9.94
C GLN A 26 -12.84 2.00 10.19
N ALA A 27 -12.88 2.55 11.40
CA ALA A 27 -11.82 3.42 11.87
C ALA A 27 -10.60 2.58 12.21
N GLY A 28 -9.44 3.21 12.27
CA GLY A 28 -8.23 2.58 12.75
C GLY A 28 -7.18 2.49 11.68
N HIS A 29 -6.23 1.58 11.89
CA HIS A 29 -5.08 1.45 11.00
C HIS A 29 -5.31 0.33 9.99
N ARG A 30 -4.91 0.60 8.76
CA ARG A 30 -4.95 -0.41 7.70
C ARG A 30 -3.60 -0.46 7.00
N PRO A 31 -3.13 -1.66 6.66
CA PRO A 31 -1.86 -1.78 5.95
C PRO A 31 -2.04 -1.57 4.45
N ALA A 32 -1.03 -0.97 3.85
CA ALA A 32 -1.00 -0.76 2.41
C ALA A 32 0.42 -0.93 1.89
N LEU A 33 0.53 -1.43 0.67
CA LEU A 33 1.81 -1.53 -0.04
C LEU A 33 2.01 -0.28 -0.87
N VAL A 34 3.13 0.40 -0.67
CA VAL A 34 3.47 1.62 -1.39
C VAL A 34 4.00 1.25 -2.77
N MET A 35 3.43 1.85 -3.81
CA MET A 35 3.80 1.57 -5.19
C MET A 35 4.49 2.74 -5.88
N SER A 36 4.47 3.93 -5.31
CA SER A 36 5.14 5.09 -5.87
C SER A 36 6.41 5.43 -5.09
N PRO A 37 7.39 6.05 -5.74
CA PRO A 37 8.69 6.29 -5.11
C PRO A 37 8.67 7.46 -4.13
N ALA A 38 9.63 7.44 -3.19
CA ALA A 38 9.76 8.47 -2.17
C ALA A 38 9.90 9.86 -2.78
N LEU A 39 10.56 9.99 -3.93
CA LEU A 39 10.70 11.27 -4.59
C LEU A 39 9.35 11.91 -4.88
N TYR A 40 8.43 11.15 -5.45
CA TYR A 40 7.07 11.61 -5.70
C TYR A 40 6.32 11.83 -4.38
N ASN A 41 6.39 10.85 -3.49
CA ASN A 41 5.65 10.87 -2.25
C ASN A 41 6.04 12.05 -1.36
N GLY A 42 7.34 12.33 -1.30
CA GLY A 42 7.85 13.44 -0.50
C GLY A 42 7.47 14.80 -1.06
N LYS A 43 7.41 14.93 -2.38
CA LYS A 43 7.07 16.21 -3.01
C LYS A 43 5.60 16.52 -2.94
N THR A 44 4.75 15.51 -3.07
CA THR A 44 3.31 15.74 -3.20
C THR A 44 2.54 15.55 -1.90
N GLY A 45 3.09 14.80 -0.95
CA GLY A 45 2.33 14.40 0.24
C GLY A 45 1.33 13.30 -0.03
N HIS A 46 1.30 12.78 -1.25
CA HIS A 46 0.45 11.67 -1.66
C HIS A 46 1.30 10.48 -2.03
N MET A 47 0.70 9.31 -2.10
CA MET A 47 1.35 8.12 -2.60
C MET A 47 0.34 7.26 -3.34
N VAL A 48 0.82 6.47 -4.28
CA VAL A 48 0.02 5.44 -4.92
C VAL A 48 0.27 4.14 -4.16
N CYS A 49 -0.78 3.48 -3.75
CA CYS A 49 -0.67 2.28 -2.92
C CYS A 49 -1.80 1.30 -3.20
N CYS A 50 -1.62 0.08 -2.72
CA CYS A 50 -2.65 -0.96 -2.78
C CYS A 50 -2.89 -1.47 -1.37
N PRO A 51 -4.15 -1.67 -0.97
CA PRO A 51 -4.43 -2.21 0.36
C PRO A 51 -4.03 -3.67 0.45
N LEU A 52 -3.71 -4.11 1.67
CA LEU A 52 -3.47 -5.50 1.97
C LEU A 52 -4.67 -6.07 2.71
N SER A 53 -4.86 -7.39 2.59
CA SER A 53 -5.93 -8.08 3.28
C SER A 53 -5.45 -9.45 3.71
N THR A 54 -5.91 -9.89 4.89
CA THR A 54 -5.72 -11.27 5.31
C THR A 54 -6.84 -12.17 4.82
N ARG A 55 -7.89 -11.58 4.25
CA ARG A 55 -9.01 -12.32 3.70
C ARG A 55 -8.69 -12.70 2.25
N ILE A 56 -8.20 -13.91 2.07
CA ILE A 56 -7.75 -14.40 0.77
C ILE A 56 -8.91 -15.07 0.06
N LYS A 57 -9.29 -14.52 -1.10
CA LYS A 57 -10.43 -15.03 -1.87
C LYS A 57 -10.01 -15.84 -3.09
N GLY A 58 -8.78 -15.69 -3.52
CA GLY A 58 -8.24 -16.46 -4.65
C GLY A 58 -8.51 -15.87 -6.01
N TYR A 59 -8.86 -14.58 -6.11
CA TYR A 59 -9.11 -14.02 -7.43
C TYR A 59 -7.82 -13.43 -8.05
N PRO A 60 -7.82 -13.20 -9.38
CA PRO A 60 -6.57 -12.96 -10.13
C PRO A 60 -5.76 -11.74 -9.72
N PHE A 61 -6.37 -10.72 -9.11
CA PHE A 61 -5.65 -9.50 -8.75
C PHE A 61 -5.06 -9.53 -7.36
N GLU A 62 -5.24 -10.62 -6.63
CA GLU A 62 -4.58 -10.81 -5.34
C GLU A 62 -3.16 -11.29 -5.56
N VAL A 63 -2.20 -10.58 -4.96
CA VAL A 63 -0.80 -10.99 -5.00
C VAL A 63 -0.40 -11.47 -3.62
N PRO A 64 -0.04 -12.75 -3.47
CA PRO A 64 0.32 -13.30 -2.15
C PRO A 64 1.59 -12.68 -1.60
N MET A 65 1.60 -12.46 -0.30
CA MET A 65 2.80 -12.03 0.43
C MET A 65 2.60 -12.36 1.89
N GLN A 66 3.66 -12.23 2.67
CA GLN A 66 3.58 -12.42 4.10
C GLN A 66 3.94 -11.13 4.80
N LEU A 67 3.19 -10.81 5.84
CA LEU A 67 3.43 -9.65 6.67
C LEU A 67 3.54 -10.12 8.11
N GLY A 68 4.76 -10.00 8.68
CA GLY A 68 4.98 -10.44 10.03
C GLY A 68 4.69 -11.93 10.23
N GLY A 69 4.96 -12.75 9.21
CA GLY A 69 4.68 -14.17 9.26
C GLY A 69 3.24 -14.56 8.95
N GLN A 70 2.37 -13.59 8.71
CA GLN A 70 0.97 -13.87 8.39
C GLN A 70 0.73 -13.80 6.89
N ASP A 71 0.07 -14.83 6.36
CA ASP A 71 -0.33 -14.84 4.95
C ASP A 71 -1.31 -13.73 4.67
N SER A 72 -1.03 -12.99 3.62
CA SER A 72 -1.82 -11.84 3.22
C SER A 72 -1.81 -11.74 1.71
N VAL A 73 -2.63 -10.85 1.17
CA VAL A 73 -2.62 -10.55 -0.25
C VAL A 73 -2.63 -9.05 -0.45
N VAL A 74 -1.96 -8.61 -1.51
CA VAL A 74 -2.06 -7.24 -1.99
C VAL A 74 -3.20 -7.20 -2.99
N LEU A 75 -4.12 -6.26 -2.79
CA LEU A 75 -5.28 -6.11 -3.67
C LEU A 75 -4.90 -5.14 -4.80
N SER A 76 -4.30 -5.68 -5.85
CA SER A 76 -3.73 -4.85 -6.91
C SER A 76 -4.76 -4.10 -7.73
N ASP A 77 -5.99 -4.58 -7.79
CA ASP A 77 -7.07 -3.88 -8.49
C ASP A 77 -7.67 -2.73 -7.67
N GLN A 78 -7.25 -2.59 -6.42
CA GLN A 78 -7.68 -1.47 -5.57
C GLN A 78 -6.59 -0.41 -5.43
N VAL A 79 -5.75 -0.30 -6.43
CA VAL A 79 -4.71 0.73 -6.47
C VAL A 79 -5.35 2.11 -6.37
N LYS A 80 -4.79 2.97 -5.51
CA LYS A 80 -5.37 4.28 -5.27
C LYS A 80 -4.30 5.25 -4.80
N SER A 81 -4.61 6.53 -4.91
CA SER A 81 -3.77 7.61 -4.39
C SER A 81 -4.33 8.05 -3.04
N LEU A 82 -3.47 8.16 -2.05
CA LEU A 82 -3.86 8.57 -0.71
C LEU A 82 -2.89 9.62 -0.17
N ASP A 83 -3.42 10.49 0.69
CA ASP A 83 -2.65 11.48 1.44
C ASP A 83 -1.97 10.77 2.62
N TRP A 84 -0.72 10.37 2.43
CA TRP A 84 -0.01 9.62 3.46
C TRP A 84 0.34 10.49 4.68
N LYS A 85 0.52 11.79 4.49
CA LYS A 85 0.80 12.69 5.61
C LYS A 85 -0.42 12.84 6.51
N GLY A 86 -1.56 13.13 5.89
CA GLY A 86 -2.80 13.31 6.65
C GLY A 86 -3.25 12.04 7.34
N ARG A 87 -2.91 10.90 6.76
CA ARG A 87 -3.26 9.60 7.34
C ARG A 87 -2.16 9.03 8.22
N ARG A 88 -1.14 9.82 8.51
CA ARG A 88 -0.05 9.49 9.43
C ARG A 88 0.59 8.14 9.13
N ALA A 89 1.01 7.95 7.90
CA ALA A 89 1.62 6.70 7.46
C ALA A 89 2.84 6.36 8.33
N LYS A 90 2.88 5.12 8.80
CA LYS A 90 4.00 4.60 9.58
C LYS A 90 4.50 3.34 8.92
N LYS A 91 5.81 3.23 8.77
CA LYS A 91 6.39 2.05 8.16
C LYS A 91 6.21 0.85 9.09
N LYS A 92 5.64 -0.21 8.56
CA LYS A 92 5.48 -1.47 9.26
C LYS A 92 6.50 -2.50 8.79
N GLY A 93 6.91 -2.44 7.54
CA GLY A 93 7.84 -3.38 6.95
C GLY A 93 8.05 -3.07 5.49
N ALA A 94 8.52 -4.08 4.76
CA ALA A 94 8.72 -3.95 3.32
C ALA A 94 8.53 -5.33 2.70
N VAL A 95 8.25 -5.36 1.40
CA VAL A 95 8.10 -6.61 0.67
C VAL A 95 9.32 -6.81 -0.23
N PRO A 96 9.61 -8.08 -0.61
CA PRO A 96 10.62 -8.33 -1.63
C PRO A 96 10.26 -7.66 -2.95
N GLU A 97 11.28 -7.31 -3.73
CA GLU A 97 11.04 -6.69 -5.04
C GLU A 97 10.12 -7.53 -5.91
N ALA A 98 10.21 -8.85 -5.82
CA ALA A 98 9.36 -9.73 -6.61
C ALA A 98 7.88 -9.46 -6.40
N VAL A 99 7.47 -9.10 -5.19
CA VAL A 99 6.08 -8.76 -4.90
C VAL A 99 5.69 -7.47 -5.60
N VAL A 100 6.56 -6.45 -5.53
CA VAL A 100 6.31 -5.18 -6.22
C VAL A 100 6.14 -5.39 -7.71
N LEU A 101 7.04 -6.18 -8.31
CA LEU A 101 6.98 -6.46 -9.74
C LEU A 101 5.70 -7.17 -10.13
N GLU A 102 5.25 -8.11 -9.31
CA GLU A 102 4.01 -8.83 -9.57
C GLU A 102 2.80 -7.91 -9.47
N VAL A 103 2.76 -7.05 -8.47
CA VAL A 103 1.68 -6.08 -8.33
C VAL A 103 1.65 -5.13 -9.53
N ARG A 104 2.82 -4.63 -9.94
CA ARG A 104 2.91 -3.79 -11.14
C ARG A 104 2.37 -4.48 -12.38
N ALA A 105 2.70 -5.75 -12.55
CA ALA A 105 2.23 -6.52 -13.70
C ALA A 105 0.70 -6.60 -13.72
N ARG A 106 0.10 -6.81 -12.55
CA ARG A 106 -1.36 -6.89 -12.43
C ARG A 106 -2.01 -5.53 -12.72
N ILE A 107 -1.44 -4.46 -12.18
CA ILE A 107 -1.94 -3.10 -12.43
C ILE A 107 -1.82 -2.77 -13.92
N LYS A 108 -0.68 -3.11 -14.51
CA LYS A 108 -0.45 -2.88 -15.93
C LYS A 108 -1.50 -3.58 -16.78
N ALA A 109 -1.81 -4.83 -16.44
CA ALA A 109 -2.83 -5.58 -17.15
C ALA A 109 -4.22 -4.96 -16.95
N LEU A 110 -4.53 -4.56 -15.71
CA LEU A 110 -5.81 -3.95 -15.39
C LEU A 110 -6.04 -2.66 -16.18
N LEU A 111 -5.01 -1.85 -16.30
CA LEU A 111 -5.10 -0.55 -16.97
C LEU A 111 -4.78 -0.63 -18.47
N VAL A 112 -4.50 -1.82 -18.97
CA VAL A 112 -4.18 -2.07 -20.37
C VAL A 112 -2.98 -1.23 -20.85
N ILE A 113 -1.98 -1.11 -19.98
CA ILE A 113 -0.74 -0.40 -20.30
C ILE A 113 0.15 -1.35 -21.10
N LYS A 114 0.65 -0.88 -22.23
CA LYS A 114 1.50 -1.68 -23.11
C LYS A 114 2.97 -1.49 -22.84
#